data_c94246b5b5e17f245d31c14298312a4a
#
_entry.id   c94246b5b5e17f245d31c14298312a4a
#
_cell.length_a   1.000
_cell.length_b   1.000
_cell.length_c   1.000
_cell.angle_alpha   90.00
_cell.angle_beta   90.00
_cell.angle_gamma   90.00
#
_symmetry.space_group_name_H-M   'P 1'
#
loop_
_entity.id
_entity.type
_entity.pdbx_description
1 polymer ?
#
loop_
_entity_poly.entity_id
_entity_poly.type
_entity_poly.pdbx_seq_one_letter_code
_entity_poly.pdbx_strand_id
1 'polypeptide(L)'
;MEQKGFTLIEMMIVVAILGIISVIAIPSYQSYIEKGYQSQLYTEMVGINNTVKQIILKNPQDSNDILNIKLTKFVSGYKMNPKIAEKYSVSGEFVDAPKSRANRALKSRAYRLVGVPKAGTGYTLSVWMNSVGDGYKCRDAASARAYSETLSADVGCEAFSNRKK
;
A
#
# COMPACT_ATOMS: atom_id res chain seq x y z
N MET A 1 31.88 52.39 3.14
CA MET A 1 31.14 51.19 2.72
C MET A 1 29.70 51.59 2.47
N GLU A 2 29.26 51.65 1.20
CA GLU A 2 27.87 51.98 0.87
C GLU A 2 26.99 50.75 1.17
N GLN A 3 26.14 50.85 2.16
CA GLN A 3 25.09 49.87 2.41
C GLN A 3 23.96 50.13 1.41
N LYS A 4 23.92 49.33 0.35
CA LYS A 4 22.76 49.29 -0.57
C LYS A 4 21.63 48.50 0.08
N GLY A 5 20.57 49.20 0.48
CA GLY A 5 19.33 48.58 0.96
C GLY A 5 18.51 48.04 -0.22
N PHE A 6 17.69 46.99 0.04
CA PHE A 6 16.74 46.49 -0.96
C PHE A 6 15.66 47.54 -1.25
N THR A 7 15.29 47.63 -2.51
CA THR A 7 14.17 48.46 -2.93
C THR A 7 12.84 47.75 -2.68
N LEU A 8 11.77 48.52 -2.47
CA LEU A 8 10.43 47.97 -2.27
C LEU A 8 9.98 47.14 -3.48
N ILE A 9 10.34 47.57 -4.68
CA ILE A 9 9.99 46.87 -5.93
C ILE A 9 10.69 45.49 -6.02
N GLU A 10 11.94 45.37 -5.60
CA GLU A 10 12.65 44.09 -5.57
C GLU A 10 11.97 43.09 -4.65
N MET A 11 11.52 43.52 -3.46
CA MET A 11 10.80 42.66 -2.52
C MET A 11 9.44 42.22 -3.08
N MET A 12 8.72 43.12 -3.78
CA MET A 12 7.44 42.75 -4.43
C MET A 12 7.63 41.68 -5.51
N ILE A 13 8.66 41.79 -6.33
CA ILE A 13 8.97 40.81 -7.37
C ILE A 13 9.33 39.47 -6.75
N VAL A 14 10.15 39.42 -5.71
CA VAL A 14 10.52 38.17 -5.00
C VAL A 14 9.30 37.48 -4.43
N VAL A 15 8.41 38.19 -3.75
CA VAL A 15 7.19 37.59 -3.18
C VAL A 15 6.27 37.09 -4.28
N ALA A 16 6.13 37.80 -5.41
CA ALA A 16 5.34 37.35 -6.54
C ALA A 16 5.88 35.99 -7.13
N ILE A 17 7.20 35.89 -7.31
CA ILE A 17 7.85 34.68 -7.81
C ILE A 17 7.68 33.53 -6.82
N LEU A 18 7.89 33.77 -5.51
CA LEU A 18 7.69 32.74 -4.48
C LEU A 18 6.24 32.27 -4.43
N GLY A 19 5.27 33.15 -4.62
CA GLY A 19 3.85 32.79 -4.72
C GLY A 19 3.56 31.82 -5.87
N ILE A 20 4.08 32.11 -7.06
CA ILE A 20 3.91 31.26 -8.26
C ILE A 20 4.54 29.87 -8.06
N ILE A 21 5.77 29.83 -7.55
CA ILE A 21 6.48 28.55 -7.31
C ILE A 21 5.74 27.70 -6.27
N SER A 22 5.20 28.32 -5.21
CA SER A 22 4.51 27.61 -4.13
C SER A 22 3.26 26.86 -4.63
N VAL A 23 2.52 27.39 -5.60
CA VAL A 23 1.32 26.75 -6.16
C VAL A 23 1.65 25.41 -6.83
N ILE A 24 2.83 25.27 -7.43
CA ILE A 24 3.27 24.06 -8.11
C ILE A 24 3.99 23.10 -7.13
N ALA A 25 4.80 23.65 -6.23
CA ALA A 25 5.65 22.87 -5.34
C ALA A 25 4.85 22.10 -4.28
N ILE A 26 3.83 22.71 -3.68
CA ILE A 26 3.06 22.09 -2.59
C ILE A 26 2.35 20.79 -3.02
N PRO A 27 1.53 20.74 -4.09
CA PRO A 27 0.85 19.51 -4.49
C PRO A 27 1.83 18.43 -4.95
N SER A 28 2.93 18.82 -5.61
CA SER A 28 3.98 17.89 -6.01
C SER A 28 4.65 17.23 -4.80
N TYR A 29 4.93 17.97 -3.75
CA TYR A 29 5.51 17.48 -2.51
C TYR A 29 4.58 16.51 -1.78
N GLN A 30 3.29 16.81 -1.71
CA GLN A 30 2.29 15.93 -1.09
C GLN A 30 2.22 14.57 -1.80
N SER A 31 2.20 14.56 -3.14
CA SER A 31 2.24 13.32 -3.93
C SER A 31 3.50 12.50 -3.68
N TYR A 32 4.64 13.16 -3.53
CA TYR A 32 5.91 12.49 -3.22
C TYR A 32 5.89 11.83 -1.83
N ILE A 33 5.38 12.53 -0.83
CA ILE A 33 5.22 12.01 0.54
C ILE A 33 4.29 10.80 0.56
N GLU A 34 3.16 10.86 -0.15
CA GLU A 34 2.21 9.75 -0.22
C GLU A 34 2.85 8.50 -0.85
N LYS A 35 3.63 8.64 -1.92
CA LYS A 35 4.40 7.53 -2.51
C LYS A 35 5.42 6.94 -1.53
N GLY A 36 6.03 7.77 -0.70
CA GLY A 36 6.90 7.34 0.38
C GLY A 36 6.18 6.47 1.41
N TYR A 37 5.00 6.90 1.85
CA TYR A 37 4.14 6.11 2.74
C TYR A 37 3.65 4.81 2.10
N GLN A 38 3.29 4.81 0.82
CA GLN A 38 2.92 3.61 0.08
C GLN A 38 4.06 2.57 0.07
N SER A 39 5.30 3.02 -0.11
CA SER A 39 6.47 2.13 -0.08
C SER A 39 6.76 1.58 1.33
N GLN A 40 6.57 2.39 2.37
CA GLN A 40 6.69 1.94 3.76
C GLN A 40 5.58 0.94 4.11
N LEU A 41 4.34 1.19 3.67
CA LEU A 41 3.22 0.26 3.83
C LEU A 41 3.54 -1.10 3.21
N TYR A 42 4.12 -1.12 2.00
CA TYR A 42 4.58 -2.37 1.38
C TYR A 42 5.57 -3.12 2.26
N THR A 43 6.52 -2.43 2.89
CA THR A 43 7.50 -3.04 3.80
C THR A 43 6.82 -3.66 5.02
N GLU A 44 5.84 -2.99 5.62
CA GLU A 44 5.03 -3.53 6.71
C GLU A 44 4.25 -4.79 6.26
N MET A 45 3.66 -4.75 5.06
CA MET A 45 2.93 -5.88 4.50
C MET A 45 3.85 -7.08 4.21
N VAL A 46 5.12 -6.88 3.85
CA VAL A 46 6.12 -7.96 3.75
C VAL A 46 6.34 -8.62 5.12
N GLY A 47 6.44 -7.84 6.19
CA GLY A 47 6.52 -8.36 7.56
C GLY A 47 5.32 -9.22 7.96
N ILE A 48 4.10 -8.70 7.67
CA ILE A 48 2.85 -9.43 7.88
C ILE A 48 2.85 -10.74 7.07
N ASN A 49 3.20 -10.69 5.77
CA ASN A 49 3.25 -11.84 4.88
C ASN A 49 4.17 -12.95 5.42
N ASN A 50 5.35 -12.59 5.91
CA ASN A 50 6.30 -13.55 6.49
C ASN A 50 5.73 -14.24 7.74
N THR A 51 5.04 -13.49 8.59
CA THR A 51 4.40 -14.05 9.79
C THR A 51 3.21 -14.94 9.43
N VAL A 52 2.39 -14.56 8.45
CA VAL A 52 1.27 -15.38 7.96
C VAL A 52 1.78 -16.71 7.41
N LYS A 53 2.89 -16.73 6.67
CA LYS A 53 3.54 -17.98 6.23
C LYS A 53 3.92 -18.87 7.41
N GLN A 54 4.45 -18.30 8.50
CA GLN A 54 4.76 -19.07 9.71
C GLN A 54 3.49 -19.62 10.39
N ILE A 55 2.39 -18.85 10.42
CA ILE A 55 1.09 -19.31 10.95
C ILE A 55 0.59 -20.53 10.16
N ILE A 56 0.67 -20.47 8.84
CA ILE A 56 0.27 -21.58 7.96
C ILE A 56 1.13 -22.83 8.23
N LEU A 57 2.45 -22.67 8.32
CA LEU A 57 3.39 -23.77 8.57
C LEU A 57 3.16 -24.44 9.93
N LYS A 58 2.82 -23.67 10.95
CA LYS A 58 2.52 -24.15 12.31
C LYS A 58 1.15 -24.84 12.40
N ASN A 59 0.25 -24.57 11.47
CA ASN A 59 -1.13 -25.08 11.50
C ASN A 59 -1.49 -25.79 10.17
N PRO A 60 -0.82 -26.89 9.82
CA PRO A 60 -0.95 -27.53 8.52
C PRO A 60 -2.32 -28.20 8.30
N GLN A 61 -3.08 -28.46 9.35
CA GLN A 61 -4.38 -29.14 9.29
C GLN A 61 -5.58 -28.17 9.30
N ASP A 62 -5.34 -26.87 9.53
CA ASP A 62 -6.42 -25.88 9.59
C ASP A 62 -7.11 -25.70 8.23
N SER A 63 -8.43 -25.52 8.26
CA SER A 63 -9.19 -25.10 7.08
C SER A 63 -8.94 -23.62 6.76
N ASN A 64 -9.27 -23.20 5.52
CA ASN A 64 -9.16 -21.78 5.13
C ASN A 64 -10.02 -20.87 6.03
N ASP A 65 -11.17 -21.32 6.52
CA ASP A 65 -12.03 -20.56 7.44
C ASP A 65 -11.32 -20.28 8.77
N ILE A 66 -10.69 -21.31 9.37
CA ILE A 66 -9.91 -21.17 10.59
C ILE A 66 -8.70 -20.27 10.36
N LEU A 67 -8.01 -20.42 9.23
CA LEU A 67 -6.88 -19.59 8.86
C LEU A 67 -7.31 -18.13 8.63
N ASN A 68 -8.50 -17.88 8.06
CA ASN A 68 -9.05 -16.52 7.93
C ASN A 68 -9.28 -15.86 9.28
N ILE A 69 -9.85 -16.59 10.24
CA ILE A 69 -10.03 -16.07 11.62
C ILE A 69 -8.68 -15.73 12.24
N LYS A 70 -7.69 -16.62 12.13
CA LYS A 70 -6.33 -16.39 12.64
C LYS A 70 -5.65 -15.20 11.96
N LEU A 71 -5.78 -15.09 10.64
CA LEU A 71 -5.24 -13.99 9.84
C LEU A 71 -5.85 -12.64 10.26
N THR A 72 -7.17 -12.56 10.33
CA THR A 72 -7.87 -11.34 10.74
C THR A 72 -7.46 -10.91 12.15
N LYS A 73 -7.43 -11.86 13.09
CA LYS A 73 -6.99 -11.59 14.47
C LYS A 73 -5.53 -11.11 14.52
N PHE A 74 -4.65 -11.74 13.74
CA PHE A 74 -3.24 -11.36 13.66
C PHE A 74 -3.07 -9.97 13.06
N VAL A 75 -3.68 -9.71 11.89
CA VAL A 75 -3.56 -8.41 11.19
C VAL A 75 -4.14 -7.27 12.02
N SER A 76 -5.27 -7.48 12.71
CA SER A 76 -5.85 -6.46 13.60
C SER A 76 -5.00 -6.16 14.83
N GLY A 77 -4.22 -7.12 15.31
CA GLY A 77 -3.29 -6.97 16.45
C GLY A 77 -1.85 -6.62 16.04
N TYR A 78 -1.54 -6.59 14.76
CA TYR A 78 -0.20 -6.32 14.29
C TYR A 78 0.22 -4.87 14.55
N LYS A 79 1.34 -4.70 15.24
CA LYS A 79 1.89 -3.37 15.57
C LYS A 79 2.73 -2.85 14.41
N MET A 80 2.07 -2.21 13.45
CA MET A 80 2.75 -1.45 12.40
C MET A 80 3.47 -0.23 12.98
N ASN A 81 4.42 0.31 12.22
CA ASN A 81 4.99 1.63 12.53
C ASN A 81 3.85 2.64 12.81
N PRO A 82 3.89 3.41 13.93
CA PRO A 82 2.81 4.31 14.31
C PRO A 82 2.41 5.31 13.21
N LYS A 83 3.38 5.84 12.46
CA LYS A 83 3.14 6.77 11.34
C LYS A 83 2.35 6.12 10.20
N ILE A 84 2.57 4.83 9.94
CA ILE A 84 1.83 4.07 8.94
C ILE A 84 0.47 3.66 9.48
N ALA A 85 0.41 3.17 10.71
CA ALA A 85 -0.83 2.77 11.36
C ALA A 85 -1.86 3.90 11.49
N GLU A 86 -1.38 5.16 11.64
CA GLU A 86 -2.24 6.34 11.65
C GLU A 86 -2.91 6.56 10.28
N LYS A 87 -2.17 6.35 9.19
CA LYS A 87 -2.59 6.69 7.82
C LYS A 87 -3.26 5.54 7.08
N TYR A 88 -2.89 4.30 7.38
CA TYR A 88 -3.28 3.11 6.64
C TYR A 88 -3.87 2.02 7.52
N SER A 89 -4.71 1.18 6.91
CA SER A 89 -5.19 -0.08 7.47
C SER A 89 -4.83 -1.22 6.52
N VAL A 90 -4.49 -2.38 7.09
CA VAL A 90 -4.23 -3.61 6.32
C VAL A 90 -5.30 -4.62 6.63
N SER A 91 -5.76 -5.32 5.62
CA SER A 91 -6.66 -6.47 5.72
C SER A 91 -6.09 -7.65 4.95
N GLY A 92 -6.49 -8.85 5.30
CA GLY A 92 -6.06 -10.06 4.63
C GLY A 92 -7.17 -11.09 4.57
N GLU A 93 -7.14 -11.91 3.52
CA GLU A 93 -8.13 -12.95 3.27
C GLU A 93 -7.49 -14.13 2.55
N PHE A 94 -7.83 -15.35 2.98
CA PHE A 94 -7.53 -16.58 2.23
C PHE A 94 -8.49 -16.72 1.08
N VAL A 95 -7.96 -17.06 -0.09
CA VAL A 95 -8.73 -17.20 -1.33
C VAL A 95 -8.82 -18.67 -1.68
N ASP A 96 -10.01 -19.14 -1.95
CA ASP A 96 -10.20 -20.48 -2.47
C ASP A 96 -9.66 -20.57 -3.91
N ALA A 97 -8.98 -21.68 -4.23
CA ALA A 97 -8.52 -21.89 -5.59
C ALA A 97 -9.72 -21.93 -6.54
N PRO A 98 -9.63 -21.30 -7.73
CA PRO A 98 -10.69 -21.37 -8.71
C PRO A 98 -11.01 -22.84 -9.04
N LYS A 99 -12.29 -23.19 -9.01
CA LYS A 99 -12.83 -24.56 -9.17
C LYS A 99 -12.47 -25.25 -10.50
N SER A 100 -11.80 -24.58 -11.44
CA SER A 100 -11.51 -25.06 -12.79
C SER A 100 -10.34 -26.06 -12.90
N ARG A 101 -9.66 -26.40 -11.81
CA ARG A 101 -8.68 -27.49 -11.77
C ARG A 101 -9.08 -28.55 -10.76
N ALA A 102 -10.19 -29.22 -11.08
CA ALA A 102 -10.82 -30.25 -10.26
C ALA A 102 -10.06 -31.58 -10.26
N ASN A 103 -8.73 -31.58 -10.08
CA ASN A 103 -8.02 -32.84 -9.83
C ASN A 103 -6.70 -32.55 -9.11
N ARG A 104 -6.80 -32.24 -7.84
CA ARG A 104 -5.89 -32.64 -6.74
C ARG A 104 -6.22 -31.87 -5.47
N ALA A 105 -6.44 -32.63 -4.43
CA ALA A 105 -6.74 -32.19 -3.06
C ALA A 105 -5.60 -31.44 -2.34
N LEU A 106 -4.93 -30.54 -3.02
CA LEU A 106 -4.10 -29.52 -2.40
C LEU A 106 -5.01 -28.30 -2.19
N LYS A 107 -5.62 -28.20 -1.01
CA LYS A 107 -6.27 -26.95 -0.56
C LYS A 107 -5.31 -25.82 -0.83
N SER A 108 -5.61 -24.98 -1.80
CA SER A 108 -4.80 -23.79 -2.06
C SER A 108 -4.83 -22.92 -0.82
N ARG A 109 -3.66 -22.69 -0.24
CA ARG A 109 -3.48 -21.79 0.91
C ARG A 109 -3.02 -20.42 0.44
N ALA A 110 -3.53 -20.03 -0.74
CA ALA A 110 -3.32 -18.70 -1.25
C ALA A 110 -4.11 -17.69 -0.41
N TYR A 111 -3.49 -16.58 -0.10
CA TYR A 111 -4.12 -15.45 0.56
C TYR A 111 -3.67 -14.15 -0.10
N ARG A 112 -4.40 -13.11 0.16
CA ARG A 112 -4.13 -11.76 -0.31
C ARG A 112 -4.11 -10.80 0.87
N LEU A 113 -3.27 -9.81 0.79
CA LEU A 113 -3.21 -8.69 1.72
C LEU A 113 -3.52 -7.41 0.95
N VAL A 114 -4.32 -6.55 1.53
CA VAL A 114 -4.69 -5.25 0.95
C VAL A 114 -4.46 -4.17 1.99
N GLY A 115 -3.62 -3.20 1.65
CA GLY A 115 -3.37 -2.02 2.46
C GLY A 115 -4.04 -0.80 1.83
N VAL A 116 -4.94 -0.15 2.56
CA VAL A 116 -5.71 1.01 2.09
C VAL A 116 -5.58 2.18 3.04
N PRO A 117 -5.62 3.42 2.52
CA PRO A 117 -5.60 4.60 3.38
C PRO A 117 -6.88 4.68 4.22
N LYS A 118 -6.75 5.21 5.44
CA LYS A 118 -7.88 5.47 6.32
C LYS A 118 -8.64 6.72 5.86
N ALA A 119 -9.93 6.74 6.10
CA ALA A 119 -10.76 7.91 5.81
C ALA A 119 -10.23 9.16 6.52
N GLY A 120 -10.29 10.30 5.85
CA GLY A 120 -9.86 11.58 6.41
C GLY A 120 -8.35 11.87 6.37
N THR A 121 -7.52 10.95 5.87
CA THR A 121 -6.06 11.15 5.76
C THR A 121 -5.65 11.97 4.55
N GLY A 122 -6.53 12.12 3.55
CA GLY A 122 -6.25 12.77 2.26
C GLY A 122 -5.39 11.92 1.32
N TYR A 123 -5.04 10.68 1.71
CA TYR A 123 -4.29 9.74 0.87
C TYR A 123 -5.22 8.85 0.06
N THR A 124 -4.74 8.43 -1.11
CA THR A 124 -5.48 7.58 -2.05
C THR A 124 -4.72 6.30 -2.38
N LEU A 125 -3.38 6.37 -2.44
CA LEU A 125 -2.52 5.28 -2.89
C LEU A 125 -2.63 4.06 -1.97
N SER A 126 -2.83 2.90 -2.55
CA SER A 126 -3.05 1.63 -1.86
C SER A 126 -2.01 0.58 -2.29
N VAL A 127 -1.92 -0.52 -1.56
CA VAL A 127 -1.02 -1.65 -1.86
C VAL A 127 -1.81 -2.95 -1.85
N TRP A 128 -1.57 -3.80 -2.84
CA TRP A 128 -2.03 -5.17 -2.87
C TRP A 128 -0.83 -6.12 -2.86
N MET A 129 -0.94 -7.27 -2.19
CA MET A 129 0.11 -8.28 -2.11
C MET A 129 -0.48 -9.67 -2.12
N ASN A 130 0.15 -10.59 -2.87
CA ASN A 130 -0.22 -12.00 -2.86
C ASN A 130 0.56 -12.81 -1.81
N SER A 131 0.17 -14.06 -1.61
CA SER A 131 0.81 -14.99 -0.67
C SER A 131 2.27 -15.34 -1.02
N VAL A 132 2.68 -15.17 -2.27
CA VAL A 132 4.07 -15.37 -2.70
C VAL A 132 4.96 -14.23 -2.19
N GLY A 133 4.41 -13.01 -2.14
CA GLY A 133 5.09 -11.78 -1.72
C GLY A 133 5.23 -10.77 -2.85
N ASP A 134 4.59 -11.04 -4.01
CA ASP A 134 4.55 -10.03 -5.06
C ASP A 134 3.61 -8.90 -4.64
N GLY A 135 4.13 -7.69 -4.63
CA GLY A 135 3.40 -6.49 -4.25
C GLY A 135 3.13 -5.58 -5.43
N TYR A 136 1.99 -4.89 -5.37
CA TYR A 136 1.52 -3.98 -6.40
C TYR A 136 1.12 -2.65 -5.79
N LYS A 137 1.57 -1.57 -6.44
CA LYS A 137 1.16 -0.20 -6.16
C LYS A 137 -0.16 0.06 -6.86
N CYS A 138 -1.19 0.40 -6.12
CA CYS A 138 -2.50 0.71 -6.68
C CYS A 138 -2.81 2.19 -6.50
N ARG A 139 -3.46 2.79 -7.50
CA ARG A 139 -3.82 4.19 -7.55
C ARG A 139 -4.79 4.59 -6.43
N ASP A 140 -5.66 3.69 -6.04
CA ASP A 140 -6.67 3.92 -5.00
C ASP A 140 -7.12 2.60 -4.36
N ALA A 141 -7.94 2.69 -3.31
CA ALA A 141 -8.47 1.55 -2.60
C ALA A 141 -9.40 0.68 -3.45
N ALA A 142 -10.14 1.29 -4.40
CA ALA A 142 -11.02 0.56 -5.32
C ALA A 142 -10.21 -0.30 -6.28
N SER A 143 -9.13 0.27 -6.86
CA SER A 143 -8.19 -0.46 -7.72
C SER A 143 -7.53 -1.64 -7.00
N ALA A 144 -7.10 -1.45 -5.73
CA ALA A 144 -6.50 -2.52 -4.95
C ALA A 144 -7.48 -3.68 -4.67
N ARG A 145 -8.75 -3.38 -4.40
CA ARG A 145 -9.79 -4.39 -4.21
C ARG A 145 -10.16 -5.09 -5.52
N ALA A 146 -10.34 -4.34 -6.59
CA ALA A 146 -10.65 -4.90 -7.90
C ALA A 146 -9.50 -5.75 -8.45
N TYR A 147 -8.23 -5.36 -8.25
CA TYR A 147 -7.06 -6.18 -8.60
C TYR A 147 -7.07 -7.53 -7.90
N SER A 148 -7.51 -7.54 -6.64
CA SER A 148 -7.69 -8.74 -5.84
C SER A 148 -8.70 -9.74 -6.45
N GLU A 149 -9.67 -9.28 -7.20
CA GLU A 149 -10.71 -10.12 -7.84
C GLU A 149 -10.32 -10.58 -9.24
N THR A 150 -9.73 -9.69 -10.03
CA THR A 150 -9.48 -9.92 -11.47
C THR A 150 -8.05 -10.28 -11.80
N LEU A 151 -7.06 -9.89 -10.99
CA LEU A 151 -5.62 -9.99 -11.26
C LEU A 151 -5.21 -9.35 -12.60
N SER A 152 -5.96 -8.34 -13.05
CA SER A 152 -5.74 -7.66 -14.32
C SER A 152 -4.96 -6.36 -14.10
N ALA A 153 -3.92 -6.13 -14.89
CA ALA A 153 -3.12 -4.91 -14.85
C ALA A 153 -3.93 -3.64 -15.23
N ASP A 154 -5.07 -3.81 -15.92
CA ASP A 154 -5.92 -2.69 -16.37
C ASP A 154 -6.65 -1.98 -15.24
N VAL A 155 -6.57 -2.48 -14.01
CA VAL A 155 -7.30 -1.94 -12.85
C VAL A 155 -6.52 -0.82 -12.14
N GLY A 156 -5.40 -0.34 -12.70
CA GLY A 156 -4.63 0.77 -12.12
C GLY A 156 -3.68 0.35 -10.99
N CYS A 157 -3.17 -0.88 -11.05
CA CYS A 157 -2.13 -1.39 -10.17
C CYS A 157 -0.86 -1.74 -10.96
N GLU A 158 0.32 -1.37 -10.44
CA GLU A 158 1.63 -1.64 -11.02
C GLU A 158 2.49 -2.44 -10.04
N ALA A 159 3.29 -3.37 -10.53
CA ALA A 159 4.19 -4.15 -9.68
C ALA A 159 5.27 -3.28 -9.02
N PHE A 160 5.58 -3.51 -7.73
CA PHE A 160 6.70 -2.85 -7.05
C PHE A 160 8.05 -3.22 -7.65
N SER A 161 8.17 -4.44 -8.12
CA SER A 161 9.38 -4.98 -8.75
C SER A 161 9.07 -5.32 -10.20
N ASN A 162 9.65 -4.59 -11.15
CA ASN A 162 9.73 -5.00 -12.53
C ASN A 162 10.70 -6.18 -12.65
N ARG A 163 10.33 -7.37 -12.18
CA ARG A 163 11.01 -8.59 -12.65
C ARG A 163 10.64 -8.77 -14.12
N LYS A 164 11.47 -8.22 -15.02
CA LYS A 164 11.46 -8.68 -16.40
C LYS A 164 11.68 -10.19 -16.37
N LYS A 165 10.65 -10.93 -16.78
CA LYS A 165 10.79 -12.35 -17.11
C LYS A 165 11.70 -12.52 -18.31
#